data_6475c06d836473aa53a6f6d2ff79f351
#
_entry.id   6475c06d836473aa53a6f6d2ff79f351
#
_cell.length_a   1.000
_cell.length_b   1.000
_cell.length_c   1.000
_cell.angle_alpha   90.00
_cell.angle_beta   90.00
_cell.angle_gamma   90.00
#
_symmetry.space_group_name_H-M   'P 1'
#
loop_
_entity.id
_entity.type
_entity.pdbx_description
1 polymer ?
#
loop_
_entity_poly.entity_id
_entity_poly.type
_entity_poly.pdbx_seq_one_letter_code
_entity_poly.pdbx_strand_id
1 'polypeptide(L)'
;MNINFPFDPLKRAAEVESIVMQGDKRLYYRFRPAPYYGGIATADAVGCSFLCAYCWNYNRNLNPARFGDFYTPQQVSSKLLNIARRKSFKMFRISGAEPILGENSFNHLIDVIDIIFQNKPHSVFILETNGFILGCRTDLIEKLKFKNLRIRICLKGVDEESFELITGARKDFFAYPFKALKELEILGINTWPALMRDLFSHDQILLKLEKLLEDYKINAQLELESLEAYPFVLENMKRRKLKIFPFPTCL
;
A
#
# COMPACT_ATOMS: atom_id res chain seq x y z
N MET A 1 -16.67 13.31 -3.06
CA MET A 1 -17.37 12.75 -1.87
C MET A 1 -17.14 13.67 -0.69
N ASN A 2 -18.16 14.09 0.04
CA ASN A 2 -17.99 14.69 1.36
C ASN A 2 -17.71 13.57 2.35
N ILE A 3 -16.51 13.52 2.89
CA ILE A 3 -16.10 12.48 3.83
C ILE A 3 -15.94 13.12 5.20
N ASN A 4 -16.71 12.63 6.16
CA ASN A 4 -16.58 13.02 7.57
C ASN A 4 -15.45 12.18 8.20
N PHE A 5 -14.54 12.85 8.89
CA PHE A 5 -13.47 12.20 9.64
C PHE A 5 -13.85 12.09 11.13
N PRO A 6 -13.51 11.00 11.81
CA PRO A 6 -12.97 9.77 11.26
C PRO A 6 -14.03 8.91 10.56
N PHE A 7 -13.66 8.18 9.51
CA PHE A 7 -14.55 7.29 8.78
C PHE A 7 -14.27 5.81 9.05
N ASP A 8 -15.24 4.96 8.72
CA ASP A 8 -15.06 3.51 8.73
C ASP A 8 -14.30 3.06 7.48
N PRO A 9 -13.06 2.53 7.62
CA PRO A 9 -12.24 2.16 6.47
C PRO A 9 -12.72 0.90 5.75
N LEU A 10 -13.47 0.02 6.42
CA LEU A 10 -14.03 -1.18 5.80
C LEU A 10 -15.19 -0.81 4.87
N LYS A 11 -16.10 0.05 5.37
CA LYS A 11 -17.17 0.61 4.54
C LYS A 11 -16.60 1.37 3.35
N ARG A 12 -15.59 2.23 3.59
CA ARG A 12 -14.93 2.96 2.52
C ARG A 12 -14.27 2.03 1.51
N ALA A 13 -13.58 0.97 1.94
CA ALA A 13 -12.96 0.01 1.04
C ALA A 13 -13.98 -0.61 0.08
N ALA A 14 -15.14 -1.05 0.61
CA ALA A 14 -16.22 -1.61 -0.19
C ALA A 14 -16.81 -0.59 -1.20
N GLU A 15 -17.06 0.65 -0.74
CA GLU A 15 -17.54 1.74 -1.60
C GLU A 15 -16.54 2.07 -2.71
N VAL A 16 -15.25 2.16 -2.39
CA VAL A 16 -14.20 2.44 -3.36
C VAL A 16 -14.02 1.27 -4.32
N GLU A 17 -14.05 0.02 -3.84
CA GLU A 17 -13.96 -1.16 -4.69
C GLU A 17 -15.09 -1.17 -5.74
N SER A 18 -16.32 -0.86 -5.34
CA SER A 18 -17.46 -0.79 -6.28
C SER A 18 -17.30 0.26 -7.39
N ILE A 19 -16.50 1.30 -7.13
CA ILE A 19 -16.19 2.34 -8.12
C ILE A 19 -15.04 1.93 -9.04
N VAL A 20 -13.99 1.30 -8.48
CA VAL A 20 -12.75 1.05 -9.22
C VAL A 20 -12.69 -0.33 -9.88
N MET A 21 -13.68 -1.18 -9.64
CA MET A 21 -13.82 -2.50 -10.27
C MET A 21 -15.02 -2.54 -11.20
N GLN A 22 -14.87 -3.19 -12.37
CA GLN A 22 -15.93 -3.50 -13.33
C GLN A 22 -15.72 -4.92 -13.86
N GLY A 23 -16.38 -5.89 -13.25
CA GLY A 23 -16.08 -7.30 -13.47
C GLY A 23 -14.65 -7.61 -13.03
N ASP A 24 -13.85 -8.19 -13.91
CA ASP A 24 -12.43 -8.47 -13.72
C ASP A 24 -11.52 -7.26 -13.96
N LYS A 25 -12.06 -6.15 -14.46
CA LYS A 25 -11.28 -4.93 -14.79
C LYS A 25 -11.15 -4.02 -13.58
N ARG A 26 -9.97 -3.37 -13.46
CA ARG A 26 -9.67 -2.38 -12.44
C ARG A 26 -9.21 -1.06 -13.04
N LEU A 27 -9.47 0.07 -12.37
CA LEU A 27 -9.01 1.40 -12.76
C LEU A 27 -7.52 1.58 -12.48
N TYR A 28 -6.77 1.98 -13.54
CA TYR A 28 -5.38 2.44 -13.50
C TYR A 28 -5.26 3.74 -14.26
N TYR A 29 -4.46 4.69 -13.74
CA TYR A 29 -4.28 5.98 -14.41
C TYR A 29 -2.92 6.14 -15.07
N ARG A 30 -1.95 5.24 -14.80
CA ARG A 30 -0.61 5.35 -15.37
C ARG A 30 0.15 4.03 -15.33
N PHE A 31 0.96 3.80 -16.38
CA PHE A 31 1.95 2.72 -16.44
C PHE A 31 3.32 3.33 -16.72
N ARG A 32 4.33 3.03 -15.90
CA ARG A 32 5.64 3.70 -15.99
C ARG A 32 6.80 2.85 -15.50
N PRO A 33 8.03 3.12 -16.01
CA PRO A 33 9.24 2.73 -15.30
C PRO A 33 9.40 3.61 -14.05
N ALA A 34 9.92 3.03 -12.95
CA ALA A 34 10.25 3.77 -11.74
C ALA A 34 11.66 3.37 -11.25
N PRO A 35 12.41 4.29 -10.60
CA PRO A 35 13.80 4.04 -10.19
C PRO A 35 13.93 3.20 -8.92
N TYR A 36 12.83 3.00 -8.19
CA TYR A 36 12.83 2.26 -6.93
C TYR A 36 13.33 0.83 -7.11
N TYR A 37 13.91 0.25 -6.07
CA TYR A 37 14.44 -1.12 -6.07
C TYR A 37 15.46 -1.42 -7.19
N GLY A 38 16.14 -0.40 -7.70
CA GLY A 38 17.08 -0.54 -8.84
C GLY A 38 16.41 -0.59 -10.20
N GLY A 39 15.11 -0.32 -10.29
CA GLY A 39 14.31 -0.27 -11.50
C GLY A 39 13.15 -1.26 -11.50
N ILE A 40 11.92 -0.73 -11.58
CA ILE A 40 10.69 -1.50 -11.46
C ILE A 40 9.62 -1.02 -12.45
N ALA A 41 8.95 -1.98 -13.09
CA ALA A 41 7.77 -1.70 -13.91
C ALA A 41 6.55 -1.49 -13.01
N THR A 42 5.91 -0.33 -13.09
CA THR A 42 4.86 0.11 -12.18
C THR A 42 3.56 0.38 -12.91
N ALA A 43 2.46 -0.16 -12.38
CA ALA A 43 1.10 0.23 -12.70
C ALA A 43 0.54 1.06 -11.53
N ASP A 44 0.17 2.31 -11.77
CA ASP A 44 -0.40 3.18 -10.75
C ASP A 44 -1.94 3.05 -10.77
N ALA A 45 -2.49 2.39 -9.76
CA ALA A 45 -3.92 2.16 -9.57
C ALA A 45 -4.63 3.38 -8.94
N VAL A 46 -5.95 3.29 -8.86
CA VAL A 46 -6.83 4.29 -8.23
C VAL A 46 -7.60 3.65 -7.08
N GLY A 47 -7.86 4.43 -6.04
CA GLY A 47 -8.69 4.03 -4.90
C GLY A 47 -7.92 3.44 -3.74
N CYS A 48 -8.26 3.88 -2.52
CA CYS A 48 -7.63 3.45 -1.28
C CYS A 48 -8.66 3.41 -0.15
N SER A 49 -8.52 2.44 0.75
CA SER A 49 -9.30 2.34 1.98
C SER A 49 -9.00 3.48 2.96
N PHE A 50 -7.84 4.14 2.83
CA PHE A 50 -7.40 5.27 3.64
C PHE A 50 -7.30 6.56 2.83
N LEU A 51 -7.27 7.71 3.55
CA LEU A 51 -7.00 9.04 3.02
C LEU A 51 -5.85 9.67 3.80
N CYS A 52 -4.68 9.05 3.72
CA CYS A 52 -3.51 9.54 4.45
C CYS A 52 -3.18 10.98 4.05
N ALA A 53 -3.06 11.87 5.03
CA ALA A 53 -2.83 13.28 4.77
C ALA A 53 -1.53 13.57 4.01
N TYR A 54 -0.52 12.72 4.16
CA TYR A 54 0.75 12.81 3.44
C TYR A 54 0.75 12.11 2.06
N CYS A 55 -0.39 11.59 1.61
CA CYS A 55 -0.45 10.82 0.36
C CYS A 55 -0.27 11.72 -0.86
N TRP A 56 0.76 11.46 -1.67
CA TRP A 56 0.98 12.16 -2.94
C TRP A 56 -0.15 11.92 -3.96
N ASN A 57 -0.97 10.89 -3.76
CA ASN A 57 -2.10 10.55 -4.61
C ASN A 57 -3.47 10.88 -3.97
N TYR A 58 -3.47 11.75 -2.95
CA TYR A 58 -4.65 12.08 -2.13
C TYR A 58 -5.88 12.42 -2.96
N ASN A 59 -5.76 13.32 -3.92
CA ASN A 59 -6.89 13.81 -4.72
C ASN A 59 -7.51 12.71 -5.59
N ARG A 60 -6.69 11.78 -6.13
CA ARG A 60 -7.18 10.62 -6.88
C ARG A 60 -7.90 9.63 -5.98
N ASN A 61 -7.36 9.40 -4.79
CA ASN A 61 -7.97 8.50 -3.81
C ASN A 61 -9.25 9.08 -3.19
N LEU A 62 -9.37 10.42 -3.14
CA LEU A 62 -10.59 11.11 -2.69
C LEU A 62 -11.71 11.02 -3.72
N ASN A 63 -11.39 11.08 -5.01
CA ASN A 63 -12.37 11.08 -6.12
C ASN A 63 -12.03 10.02 -7.16
N PRO A 64 -12.05 8.72 -6.81
CA PRO A 64 -11.55 7.65 -7.67
C PRO A 64 -12.28 7.56 -9.02
N ALA A 65 -13.58 7.86 -9.08
CA ALA A 65 -14.37 7.81 -10.31
C ALA A 65 -13.95 8.80 -11.42
N ARG A 66 -13.05 9.75 -11.10
CA ARG A 66 -12.64 10.80 -12.06
C ARG A 66 -11.33 10.48 -12.78
N PHE A 67 -10.69 9.37 -12.47
CA PHE A 67 -9.32 9.11 -12.93
C PHE A 67 -9.16 7.70 -13.45
N GLY A 68 -8.37 7.57 -14.53
CA GLY A 68 -7.96 6.30 -15.09
C GLY A 68 -8.98 5.65 -16.03
N ASP A 69 -8.55 4.53 -16.58
CA ASP A 69 -9.32 3.65 -17.43
C ASP A 69 -9.37 2.25 -16.84
N PHE A 70 -10.35 1.45 -17.23
CA PHE A 70 -10.49 0.06 -16.80
C PHE A 70 -9.60 -0.86 -17.63
N TYR A 71 -8.79 -1.69 -16.97
CA TYR A 71 -7.93 -2.69 -17.58
C TYR A 71 -8.16 -4.07 -16.99
N THR A 72 -8.19 -5.10 -17.86
CA THR A 72 -8.17 -6.50 -17.41
C THR A 72 -6.80 -6.88 -16.85
N PRO A 73 -6.68 -7.98 -16.08
CA PRO A 73 -5.37 -8.48 -15.63
C PRO A 73 -4.39 -8.70 -16.77
N GLN A 74 -4.85 -9.22 -17.92
CA GLN A 74 -4.04 -9.44 -19.13
C GLN A 74 -3.48 -8.12 -19.70
N GLN A 75 -4.32 -7.08 -19.75
CA GLN A 75 -3.90 -5.77 -20.25
C GLN A 75 -2.88 -5.11 -19.32
N VAL A 76 -3.08 -5.18 -17.99
CA VAL A 76 -2.15 -4.67 -16.98
C VAL A 76 -0.81 -5.39 -17.10
N SER A 77 -0.82 -6.71 -17.10
CA SER A 77 0.38 -7.56 -17.19
C SER A 77 1.14 -7.30 -18.49
N SER A 78 0.44 -7.19 -19.63
CA SER A 78 1.06 -6.89 -20.93
C SER A 78 1.77 -5.53 -20.92
N LYS A 79 1.17 -4.49 -20.34
CA LYS A 79 1.78 -3.17 -20.22
C LYS A 79 3.03 -3.21 -19.33
N LEU A 80 2.95 -3.89 -18.19
CA LEU A 80 4.08 -4.06 -17.26
C LEU A 80 5.23 -4.86 -17.89
N LEU A 81 4.93 -5.98 -18.56
CA LEU A 81 5.91 -6.80 -19.28
C LEU A 81 6.60 -6.03 -20.40
N ASN A 82 5.86 -5.17 -21.13
CA ASN A 82 6.43 -4.31 -22.17
C ASN A 82 7.41 -3.27 -21.58
N ILE A 83 7.09 -2.65 -20.44
CA ILE A 83 8.00 -1.73 -19.75
C ILE A 83 9.26 -2.49 -19.30
N ALA A 84 9.08 -3.64 -18.66
CA ALA A 84 10.16 -4.47 -18.15
C ALA A 84 11.09 -4.93 -19.28
N ARG A 85 10.56 -5.29 -20.45
CA ARG A 85 11.36 -5.65 -21.64
C ARG A 85 12.18 -4.47 -22.14
N ARG A 86 11.56 -3.28 -22.32
CA ARG A 86 12.24 -2.07 -22.84
C ARG A 86 13.33 -1.54 -21.92
N LYS A 87 13.20 -1.76 -20.60
CA LYS A 87 14.10 -1.22 -19.57
C LYS A 87 14.97 -2.29 -18.92
N SER A 88 14.89 -3.55 -19.36
CA SER A 88 15.59 -4.70 -18.79
C SER A 88 15.29 -4.91 -17.29
N PHE A 89 14.08 -4.53 -16.84
CA PHE A 89 13.67 -4.70 -15.46
C PHE A 89 13.27 -6.14 -15.15
N LYS A 90 13.53 -6.55 -13.90
CA LYS A 90 13.13 -7.86 -13.35
C LYS A 90 12.07 -7.71 -12.26
N MET A 91 11.67 -6.50 -11.92
CA MET A 91 10.73 -6.23 -10.83
C MET A 91 9.46 -5.56 -11.35
N PHE A 92 8.36 -5.89 -10.68
CA PHE A 92 7.01 -5.43 -11.00
C PHE A 92 6.29 -5.00 -9.74
N ARG A 93 5.39 -4.00 -9.84
CA ARG A 93 4.47 -3.63 -8.77
C ARG A 93 3.20 -2.95 -9.26
N ILE A 94 2.21 -2.96 -8.38
CA ILE A 94 1.08 -2.03 -8.42
C ILE A 94 1.30 -1.01 -7.31
N SER A 95 1.13 0.27 -7.60
CA SER A 95 1.37 1.40 -6.69
C SER A 95 0.28 2.48 -6.90
N GLY A 96 0.46 3.68 -6.32
CA GLY A 96 -0.45 4.82 -6.49
C GLY A 96 -1.66 4.81 -5.58
N ALA A 97 -2.17 3.62 -5.24
CA ALA A 97 -3.33 3.40 -4.38
C ALA A 97 -3.20 2.08 -3.63
N GLU A 98 -4.25 1.67 -2.90
CA GLU A 98 -4.30 0.36 -2.25
C GLU A 98 -4.66 -0.74 -3.27
N PRO A 99 -3.80 -1.75 -3.49
CA PRO A 99 -4.11 -2.84 -4.40
C PRO A 99 -5.29 -3.70 -3.97
N ILE A 100 -5.51 -3.86 -2.67
CA ILE A 100 -6.51 -4.77 -2.09
C ILE A 100 -7.56 -3.96 -1.32
N LEU A 101 -8.74 -3.82 -1.92
CA LEU A 101 -9.89 -3.13 -1.32
C LEU A 101 -10.97 -4.11 -0.86
N GLY A 102 -10.98 -5.32 -1.44
CA GLY A 102 -11.89 -6.41 -1.16
C GLY A 102 -11.54 -7.61 -2.03
N GLU A 103 -12.47 -8.52 -2.22
CA GLU A 103 -12.21 -9.79 -2.91
C GLU A 103 -12.02 -9.62 -4.43
N ASN A 104 -12.76 -8.71 -5.07
CA ASN A 104 -12.66 -8.50 -6.52
C ASN A 104 -11.29 -7.91 -6.90
N SER A 105 -10.87 -6.86 -6.20
CA SER A 105 -9.56 -6.24 -6.41
C SER A 105 -8.40 -7.17 -6.03
N PHE A 106 -8.60 -8.03 -5.04
CA PHE A 106 -7.65 -9.06 -4.66
C PHE A 106 -7.50 -10.12 -5.77
N ASN A 107 -8.60 -10.65 -6.30
CA ASN A 107 -8.56 -11.63 -7.39
C ASN A 107 -7.91 -11.04 -8.65
N HIS A 108 -8.25 -9.79 -9.02
CA HIS A 108 -7.57 -9.07 -10.11
C HIS A 108 -6.05 -8.98 -9.89
N LEU A 109 -5.61 -8.68 -8.66
CA LEU A 109 -4.18 -8.62 -8.32
C LEU A 109 -3.50 -9.99 -8.47
N ILE A 110 -4.13 -11.08 -7.97
CA ILE A 110 -3.62 -12.44 -8.09
C ILE A 110 -3.44 -12.82 -9.56
N ASP A 111 -4.44 -12.56 -10.40
CA ASP A 111 -4.36 -12.83 -11.84
C ASP A 111 -3.23 -12.05 -12.52
N VAL A 112 -3.01 -10.77 -12.16
CA VAL A 112 -1.88 -9.98 -12.67
C VAL A 112 -0.54 -10.60 -12.28
N ILE A 113 -0.40 -11.01 -11.01
CA ILE A 113 0.84 -11.63 -10.48
C ILE A 113 1.10 -12.95 -11.20
N ASP A 114 0.09 -13.80 -11.33
CA ASP A 114 0.21 -15.11 -11.96
C ASP A 114 0.62 -14.99 -13.43
N ILE A 115 -0.03 -14.12 -14.21
CA ILE A 115 0.33 -13.86 -15.62
C ILE A 115 1.79 -13.37 -15.74
N ILE A 116 2.24 -12.50 -14.84
CA ILE A 116 3.62 -12.02 -14.85
C ILE A 116 4.59 -13.17 -14.60
N PHE A 117 4.34 -14.02 -13.59
CA PHE A 117 5.22 -15.12 -13.26
C PHE A 117 5.21 -16.23 -14.33
N GLN A 118 4.08 -16.49 -14.99
CA GLN A 118 4.03 -17.38 -16.15
C GLN A 118 4.92 -16.89 -17.31
N ASN A 119 4.96 -15.58 -17.56
CA ASN A 119 5.76 -14.99 -18.65
C ASN A 119 7.22 -14.69 -18.25
N LYS A 120 7.50 -14.46 -16.96
CA LYS A 120 8.82 -14.16 -16.40
C LYS A 120 9.02 -14.87 -15.04
N PRO A 121 9.26 -16.18 -15.01
CA PRO A 121 9.31 -16.99 -13.77
C PRO A 121 10.37 -16.55 -12.75
N HIS A 122 11.45 -15.89 -13.21
CA HIS A 122 12.54 -15.41 -12.34
C HIS A 122 12.41 -13.93 -11.95
N SER A 123 11.28 -13.31 -12.24
CA SER A 123 11.01 -11.93 -11.82
C SER A 123 10.55 -11.88 -10.36
N VAL A 124 10.55 -10.68 -9.81
CA VAL A 124 10.03 -10.38 -8.46
C VAL A 124 8.83 -9.47 -8.59
N PHE A 125 7.76 -9.79 -7.89
CA PHE A 125 6.64 -8.87 -7.72
C PHE A 125 6.68 -8.30 -6.30
N ILE A 126 6.66 -6.97 -6.18
CA ILE A 126 6.59 -6.27 -4.89
C ILE A 126 5.17 -5.78 -4.70
N LEU A 127 4.46 -6.35 -3.74
CA LEU A 127 3.14 -5.91 -3.33
C LEU A 127 3.29 -4.87 -2.21
N GLU A 128 3.07 -3.60 -2.54
CA GLU A 128 2.99 -2.51 -1.58
C GLU A 128 1.52 -2.33 -1.17
N THR A 129 1.20 -2.63 0.08
CA THR A 129 -0.17 -2.53 0.62
C THR A 129 -0.17 -1.89 2.01
N ASN A 130 -1.27 -1.30 2.42
CA ASN A 130 -1.45 -0.85 3.80
C ASN A 130 -1.80 -2.01 4.76
N GLY A 131 -2.01 -3.22 4.24
CA GLY A 131 -2.26 -4.43 5.00
C GLY A 131 -3.63 -4.51 5.68
N PHE A 132 -4.46 -3.47 5.58
CA PHE A 132 -5.72 -3.39 6.31
C PHE A 132 -6.70 -4.52 5.94
N ILE A 133 -6.98 -4.70 4.66
CA ILE A 133 -7.90 -5.76 4.20
C ILE A 133 -7.32 -7.16 4.48
N LEU A 134 -6.02 -7.36 4.30
CA LEU A 134 -5.37 -8.63 4.64
C LEU A 134 -5.49 -8.95 6.13
N GLY A 135 -5.43 -7.95 7.01
CA GLY A 135 -5.64 -8.14 8.45
C GLY A 135 -7.10 -8.40 8.83
N CYS A 136 -8.05 -7.88 8.05
CA CYS A 136 -9.49 -8.16 8.22
C CYS A 136 -9.88 -9.55 7.65
N ARG A 137 -9.21 -9.97 6.56
CA ARG A 137 -9.50 -11.16 5.76
C ARG A 137 -8.23 -12.00 5.63
N THR A 138 -7.80 -12.59 6.73
CA THR A 138 -6.57 -13.44 6.77
C THR A 138 -6.70 -14.69 5.89
N ASP A 139 -7.93 -15.11 5.58
CA ASP A 139 -8.22 -16.17 4.62
C ASP A 139 -7.67 -15.90 3.21
N LEU A 140 -7.50 -14.63 2.82
CA LEU A 140 -6.91 -14.26 1.54
C LEU A 140 -5.39 -14.50 1.46
N ILE A 141 -4.71 -14.51 2.61
CA ILE A 141 -3.24 -14.56 2.67
C ILE A 141 -2.68 -15.87 2.09
N GLU A 142 -3.41 -16.99 2.25
CA GLU A 142 -3.02 -18.27 1.68
C GLU A 142 -2.81 -18.24 0.15
N LYS A 143 -3.57 -17.41 -0.54
CA LYS A 143 -3.45 -17.22 -2.01
C LYS A 143 -2.23 -16.41 -2.44
N LEU A 144 -1.50 -15.80 -1.49
CA LEU A 144 -0.29 -15.00 -1.74
C LEU A 144 1.01 -15.84 -1.71
N LYS A 145 0.93 -17.15 -1.64
CA LYS A 145 2.08 -18.07 -1.60
C LYS A 145 2.78 -18.23 -2.96
N PHE A 146 3.27 -17.14 -3.52
CA PHE A 146 4.14 -17.18 -4.70
C PHE A 146 5.61 -17.07 -4.28
N LYS A 147 6.48 -17.92 -4.84
CA LYS A 147 7.91 -17.99 -4.50
C LYS A 147 8.63 -16.64 -4.59
N ASN A 148 8.30 -15.82 -5.59
CA ASN A 148 8.97 -14.56 -5.89
C ASN A 148 8.11 -13.33 -5.57
N LEU A 149 7.05 -13.49 -4.77
CA LEU A 149 6.27 -12.37 -4.23
C LEU A 149 6.95 -11.86 -2.96
N ARG A 150 7.06 -10.55 -2.84
CA ARG A 150 7.53 -9.87 -1.63
C ARG A 150 6.48 -8.85 -1.23
N ILE A 151 6.10 -8.82 0.04
CA ILE A 151 4.99 -8.00 0.52
C ILE A 151 5.50 -6.94 1.49
N ARG A 152 5.28 -5.69 1.14
CA ARG A 152 5.61 -4.52 1.92
C ARG A 152 4.36 -3.96 2.58
N ILE A 153 4.25 -4.07 3.89
CA ILE A 153 3.12 -3.53 4.66
C ILE A 153 3.45 -2.11 5.11
N CYS A 154 2.76 -1.15 4.50
CA CYS A 154 2.95 0.27 4.79
C CYS A 154 2.16 0.70 6.04
N LEU A 155 2.77 0.63 7.22
CA LEU A 155 2.19 1.07 8.47
C LEU A 155 1.87 2.57 8.45
N LYS A 156 0.76 2.96 9.09
CA LYS A 156 0.24 4.32 9.02
C LYS A 156 0.14 5.01 10.38
N GLY A 157 0.75 4.46 11.40
CA GLY A 157 0.79 5.00 12.74
C GLY A 157 1.67 4.15 13.64
N VAL A 158 2.02 4.70 14.79
CA VAL A 158 2.74 4.02 15.89
C VAL A 158 1.83 3.77 17.10
N ASP A 159 0.60 4.28 17.03
CA ASP A 159 -0.50 4.11 17.98
C ASP A 159 -1.84 4.44 17.29
N GLU A 160 -2.94 4.17 17.97
CA GLU A 160 -4.31 4.39 17.50
C GLU A 160 -4.59 5.85 17.14
N GLU A 161 -4.09 6.80 17.91
CA GLU A 161 -4.29 8.23 17.71
C GLU A 161 -3.56 8.73 16.46
N SER A 162 -2.32 8.35 16.28
CA SER A 162 -1.54 8.71 15.08
C SER A 162 -2.10 8.06 13.82
N PHE A 163 -2.57 6.82 13.92
CA PHE A 163 -3.24 6.13 12.81
C PHE A 163 -4.49 6.90 12.35
N GLU A 164 -5.39 7.27 13.29
CA GLU A 164 -6.59 8.01 12.96
C GLU A 164 -6.25 9.38 12.36
N LEU A 165 -5.32 10.10 12.96
CA LEU A 165 -4.91 11.42 12.50
C LEU A 165 -4.31 11.38 11.10
N ILE A 166 -3.47 10.40 10.82
CA ILE A 166 -2.80 10.23 9.52
C ILE A 166 -3.78 9.75 8.45
N THR A 167 -4.53 8.69 8.73
CA THR A 167 -5.35 8.01 7.72
C THR A 167 -6.72 8.61 7.53
N GLY A 168 -7.26 9.25 8.58
CA GLY A 168 -8.65 9.68 8.67
C GLY A 168 -9.63 8.53 8.92
N ALA A 169 -9.14 7.31 9.07
CA ALA A 169 -9.94 6.15 9.47
C ALA A 169 -10.05 6.08 10.99
N ARG A 170 -11.11 5.46 11.49
CA ARG A 170 -11.33 5.25 12.93
C ARG A 170 -10.17 4.45 13.53
N LYS A 171 -9.73 4.84 14.70
CA LYS A 171 -8.57 4.30 15.41
C LYS A 171 -8.67 2.83 15.81
N ASP A 172 -9.89 2.32 16.04
CA ASP A 172 -10.15 0.91 16.37
C ASP A 172 -9.70 -0.08 15.26
N PHE A 173 -9.35 0.43 14.09
CA PHE A 173 -8.80 -0.37 12.97
C PHE A 173 -7.26 -0.41 12.91
N PHE A 174 -6.57 0.21 13.86
CA PHE A 174 -5.11 0.31 13.88
C PHE A 174 -4.39 -1.05 13.90
N ALA A 175 -4.95 -2.04 14.59
CA ALA A 175 -4.32 -3.36 14.79
C ALA A 175 -4.24 -4.25 13.54
N TYR A 176 -5.08 -4.01 12.53
CA TYR A 176 -5.20 -4.93 11.38
C TYR A 176 -3.95 -5.07 10.52
N PRO A 177 -3.17 -4.03 10.18
CA PRO A 177 -1.91 -4.19 9.47
C PRO A 177 -0.90 -5.07 10.21
N PHE A 178 -0.86 -5.03 11.54
CA PHE A 178 0.01 -5.88 12.35
C PHE A 178 -0.46 -7.35 12.33
N LYS A 179 -1.78 -7.59 12.35
CA LYS A 179 -2.33 -8.94 12.16
C LYS A 179 -1.94 -9.50 10.79
N ALA A 180 -2.03 -8.69 9.73
CA ALA A 180 -1.60 -9.10 8.40
C ALA A 180 -0.11 -9.48 8.36
N LEU A 181 0.78 -8.66 8.95
CA LEU A 181 2.21 -8.95 9.05
C LEU A 181 2.47 -10.27 9.74
N LYS A 182 1.83 -10.49 10.89
CA LYS A 182 1.99 -11.72 11.66
C LYS A 182 1.57 -12.96 10.87
N GLU A 183 0.41 -12.93 10.23
CA GLU A 183 -0.07 -14.07 9.44
C GLU A 183 0.82 -14.35 8.23
N LEU A 184 1.33 -13.31 7.57
CA LEU A 184 2.29 -13.45 6.47
C LEU A 184 3.59 -14.13 6.93
N GLU A 185 4.13 -13.75 8.10
CA GLU A 185 5.32 -14.39 8.68
C GLU A 185 5.06 -15.86 9.08
N ILE A 186 3.91 -16.14 9.72
CA ILE A 186 3.53 -17.53 10.10
C ILE A 186 3.51 -18.43 8.86
N LEU A 187 3.03 -17.92 7.73
CA LEU A 187 2.96 -18.64 6.47
C LEU A 187 4.28 -18.67 5.68
N GLY A 188 5.34 -18.06 6.22
CA GLY A 188 6.67 -17.98 5.58
C GLY A 188 6.69 -17.13 4.31
N ILE A 189 5.75 -16.21 4.14
CA ILE A 189 5.70 -15.30 3.01
C ILE A 189 6.68 -14.14 3.27
N ASN A 190 7.54 -13.85 2.28
CA ASN A 190 8.51 -12.77 2.41
C ASN A 190 7.80 -11.41 2.57
N THR A 191 7.88 -10.85 3.77
CA THR A 191 7.19 -9.60 4.13
C THR A 191 8.06 -8.72 5.02
N TRP A 192 7.81 -7.41 4.99
CA TRP A 192 8.40 -6.45 5.92
C TRP A 192 7.50 -5.24 6.15
N PRO A 193 7.55 -4.64 7.37
CA PRO A 193 6.88 -3.39 7.67
C PRO A 193 7.65 -2.19 7.13
N ALA A 194 6.94 -1.15 6.72
CA ALA A 194 7.51 0.14 6.36
C ALA A 194 6.72 1.29 7.00
N LEU A 195 7.43 2.34 7.43
CA LEU A 195 6.84 3.51 8.09
C LEU A 195 7.41 4.81 7.52
N MET A 196 6.54 5.82 7.34
CA MET A 196 6.94 7.19 7.02
C MET A 196 7.55 7.84 8.27
N ARG A 197 8.90 7.84 8.37
CA ARG A 197 9.63 8.26 9.56
C ARG A 197 9.42 9.73 9.95
N ASP A 198 9.31 10.62 8.95
CA ASP A 198 9.24 12.07 9.17
C ASP A 198 7.95 12.52 9.89
N LEU A 199 7.01 11.61 10.15
CA LEU A 199 5.79 11.87 10.91
C LEU A 199 5.91 11.58 12.40
N PHE A 200 7.05 11.05 12.84
CA PHE A 200 7.26 10.58 14.22
C PHE A 200 8.62 11.03 14.76
N SER A 201 8.69 11.27 16.06
CA SER A 201 9.97 11.43 16.73
C SER A 201 10.70 10.08 16.78
N HIS A 202 12.02 10.13 16.98
CA HIS A 202 12.83 8.92 17.15
C HIS A 202 12.31 8.06 18.30
N ASP A 203 12.00 8.66 19.45
CA ASP A 203 11.45 7.95 20.61
C ASP A 203 10.10 7.28 20.32
N GLN A 204 9.23 7.92 19.53
CA GLN A 204 7.96 7.30 19.14
C GLN A 204 8.17 6.03 18.30
N ILE A 205 9.17 6.02 17.44
CA ILE A 205 9.48 4.83 16.63
C ILE A 205 10.05 3.74 17.54
N LEU A 206 11.08 4.06 18.36
CA LEU A 206 11.74 3.07 19.23
C LEU A 206 10.79 2.53 20.31
N LEU A 207 10.13 3.42 21.07
CA LEU A 207 9.39 3.01 22.26
C LEU A 207 7.97 2.48 21.95
N LYS A 208 7.37 2.89 20.84
CA LYS A 208 6.01 2.46 20.50
C LYS A 208 5.99 1.43 19.39
N LEU A 209 6.60 1.72 18.24
CA LEU A 209 6.49 0.84 17.08
C LEU A 209 7.32 -0.42 17.23
N GLU A 210 8.57 -0.33 17.69
CA GLU A 210 9.39 -1.53 17.91
C GLU A 210 8.75 -2.44 18.96
N LYS A 211 8.25 -1.86 20.06
CA LYS A 211 7.48 -2.63 21.04
C LYS A 211 6.25 -3.31 20.44
N LEU A 212 5.49 -2.63 19.58
CA LEU A 212 4.36 -3.24 18.88
C LEU A 212 4.79 -4.40 17.99
N LEU A 213 5.88 -4.26 17.25
CA LEU A 213 6.42 -5.34 16.43
C LEU A 213 6.83 -6.55 17.30
N GLU A 214 7.43 -6.32 18.47
CA GLU A 214 7.75 -7.36 19.46
C GLU A 214 6.48 -8.03 20.02
N ASP A 215 5.49 -7.24 20.46
CA ASP A 215 4.22 -7.73 21.02
C ASP A 215 3.46 -8.61 20.02
N TYR A 216 3.49 -8.25 18.74
CA TYR A 216 2.93 -9.06 17.64
C TYR A 216 3.87 -10.18 17.20
N LYS A 217 5.10 -10.30 17.76
CA LYS A 217 6.13 -11.26 17.35
C LYS A 217 6.46 -11.18 15.86
N ILE A 218 6.63 -9.96 15.36
CA ILE A 218 7.04 -9.68 14.00
C ILE A 218 8.56 -9.51 13.98
N ASN A 219 9.26 -10.38 13.24
CA ASN A 219 10.72 -10.43 13.18
C ASN A 219 11.31 -9.70 11.98
N ALA A 220 10.46 -9.33 11.01
CA ALA A 220 10.89 -8.63 9.81
C ALA A 220 11.43 -7.23 10.12
N GLN A 221 12.52 -6.87 9.44
CA GLN A 221 13.17 -5.57 9.63
C GLN A 221 12.27 -4.41 9.18
N LEU A 222 12.15 -3.38 10.02
CA LEU A 222 11.42 -2.16 9.72
C LEU A 222 12.16 -1.32 8.67
N GLU A 223 11.47 -0.96 7.58
CA GLU A 223 11.92 0.02 6.59
C GLU A 223 11.41 1.41 6.97
N LEU A 224 12.30 2.40 7.02
CA LEU A 224 11.95 3.79 7.26
C LEU A 224 11.98 4.59 5.94
N GLU A 225 10.82 5.17 5.56
CA GLU A 225 10.67 6.02 4.38
C GLU A 225 10.80 7.50 4.74
N SER A 226 11.32 8.28 3.79
CA SER A 226 11.31 9.75 3.88
C SER A 226 10.13 10.35 3.13
N LEU A 227 9.58 11.42 3.67
CA LEU A 227 8.45 12.15 3.09
C LEU A 227 8.86 12.93 1.83
N GLU A 228 8.13 12.70 0.73
CA GLU A 228 8.18 13.61 -0.42
C GLU A 228 7.22 14.79 -0.18
N ALA A 229 7.79 15.93 0.22
CA ALA A 229 7.05 17.10 0.70
C ALA A 229 6.52 17.96 -0.46
N TYR A 230 5.63 17.43 -1.30
CA TYR A 230 4.93 18.26 -2.30
C TYR A 230 4.07 19.34 -1.63
N PRO A 231 3.90 20.53 -2.25
CA PRO A 231 3.13 21.64 -1.64
C PRO A 231 1.73 21.23 -1.18
N PHE A 232 0.99 20.47 -1.99
CA PHE A 232 -0.35 20.01 -1.63
C PHE A 232 -0.35 18.94 -0.52
N VAL A 233 0.73 18.15 -0.38
CA VAL A 233 0.92 17.20 0.72
C VAL A 233 1.07 17.96 2.02
N LEU A 234 1.95 18.97 2.05
CA LEU A 234 2.15 19.82 3.22
C LEU A 234 0.86 20.53 3.65
N GLU A 235 0.07 21.01 2.68
CA GLU A 235 -1.23 21.63 2.97
C GLU A 235 -2.23 20.63 3.59
N ASN A 236 -2.34 19.42 3.05
CA ASN A 236 -3.20 18.37 3.61
C ASN A 236 -2.76 17.99 5.04
N MET A 237 -1.45 17.87 5.26
CA MET A 237 -0.89 17.59 6.59
C MET A 237 -1.20 18.71 7.58
N LYS A 238 -1.05 19.99 7.17
CA LYS A 238 -1.40 21.16 7.98
C LYS A 238 -2.89 21.14 8.36
N ARG A 239 -3.78 20.84 7.42
CA ARG A 239 -5.23 20.72 7.68
C ARG A 239 -5.56 19.64 8.70
N ARG A 240 -4.78 18.56 8.75
CA ARG A 240 -4.87 17.45 9.73
C ARG A 240 -4.01 17.68 10.97
N LYS A 241 -3.37 18.86 11.14
CA LYS A 241 -2.48 19.17 12.26
C LYS A 241 -1.33 18.17 12.47
N LEU A 242 -0.88 17.51 11.39
CA LEU A 242 0.28 16.64 11.42
C LEU A 242 1.57 17.48 11.47
N LYS A 243 2.50 17.05 12.33
CA LYS A 243 3.83 17.65 12.44
C LYS A 243 4.83 16.86 11.61
N ILE A 244 5.87 17.53 11.13
CA ILE A 244 7.05 16.90 10.53
C ILE A 244 8.15 16.94 11.56
N PHE A 245 8.78 15.79 11.77
CA PHE A 245 9.94 15.62 12.64
C PHE A 245 11.16 15.44 11.75
N PRO A 246 12.01 16.47 11.55
CA PRO A 246 13.21 16.30 10.76
C PRO A 246 14.14 15.31 11.48
N PHE A 247 14.47 14.23 10.81
CA PHE A 247 15.54 13.35 11.28
C PHE A 247 16.88 14.09 11.18
N PRO A 248 17.77 13.98 12.17
CA PRO A 248 19.11 14.48 12.03
C PRO A 248 19.72 13.84 10.77
N THR A 249 20.08 14.67 9.80
CA THR A 249 20.96 14.21 8.71
C THR A 249 22.28 13.86 9.37
N CYS A 250 22.63 12.57 9.39
CA CYS A 250 24.00 12.19 9.69
C CYS A 250 24.88 12.89 8.63
N LEU A 251 25.62 13.90 9.07
CA LEU A 251 26.70 14.54 8.32
C LEU A 251 27.84 13.54 8.16
#